data_75c43e2ea9e89c8219f6d7d1ddffeedb
#
_entry.id   75c43e2ea9e89c8219f6d7d1ddffeedb
#
_cell.length_a   1.000
_cell.length_b   1.000
_cell.length_c   1.000
_cell.angle_alpha   90.00
_cell.angle_beta   90.00
_cell.angle_gamma   90.00
#
_symmetry.space_group_name_H-M   'P 1'
#
loop_
_entity.id
_entity.type
_entity.pdbx_description
1 polymer ?
#
loop_
_entity_poly.entity_id
_entity_poly.type
_entity_poly.pdbx_seq_one_letter_code
_entity_poly.pdbx_strand_id
1 'polypeptide(L)'
;MAKKKSSSKAWMKEHRDDPYVQRALKEGYRSRACYKLIELNERDRLLRSGMTVVDLGSAPGGWSQVASRIVGHKGRTIATDILAMDTLEDVEFIQGDFTEDSVFQDLLTCIGDQPVDLVMSDMAPNFSGLPAVDQPRAMYLV
;
A
#
# COMPACT_ATOMS: atom_id res chain seq x y z
N MET A 1 30.87 5.87 16.47
CA MET A 1 29.45 5.63 16.58
C MET A 1 29.06 4.18 16.50
N ALA A 2 29.69 3.42 17.37
CA ALA A 2 29.45 2.00 17.46
C ALA A 2 27.99 1.65 17.75
N LYS A 3 27.29 2.50 18.51
CA LYS A 3 25.87 2.30 18.82
C LYS A 3 24.96 2.32 17.60
N LYS A 4 25.20 3.22 16.63
CA LYS A 4 24.39 3.27 15.40
C LYS A 4 24.58 2.03 14.55
N LYS A 5 25.81 1.59 14.37
CA LYS A 5 26.10 0.37 13.60
C LYS A 5 25.52 -0.87 14.26
N SER A 6 25.61 -0.95 15.59
CA SER A 6 25.06 -2.06 16.36
C SER A 6 23.54 -2.12 16.26
N SER A 7 22.85 -0.98 16.39
CA SER A 7 21.39 -0.90 16.25
C SER A 7 20.92 -1.26 14.85
N SER A 8 21.63 -0.80 13.82
CA SER A 8 21.29 -1.12 12.44
C SER A 8 21.42 -2.61 12.15
N LYS A 9 22.50 -3.23 12.66
CA LYS A 9 22.72 -4.66 12.51
C LYS A 9 21.66 -5.49 13.23
N ALA A 10 21.30 -5.08 14.45
CA ALA A 10 20.28 -5.75 15.23
C ALA A 10 18.91 -5.65 14.56
N TRP A 11 18.57 -4.46 14.06
CA TRP A 11 17.31 -4.26 13.33
C TRP A 11 17.25 -5.11 12.05
N MET A 12 18.32 -5.13 11.27
CA MET A 12 18.39 -5.93 10.05
C MET A 12 18.27 -7.42 10.33
N LYS A 13 18.88 -7.89 11.42
CA LYS A 13 18.77 -9.28 11.83
C LYS A 13 17.33 -9.62 12.22
N GLU A 14 16.71 -8.80 13.06
CA GLU A 14 15.33 -9.00 13.46
C GLU A 14 14.40 -9.00 12.25
N HIS A 15 14.61 -8.07 11.31
CA HIS A 15 13.82 -7.99 10.10
C HIS A 15 13.95 -9.26 9.26
N ARG A 16 15.18 -9.75 9.06
CA ARG A 16 15.42 -10.97 8.29
C ARG A 16 14.85 -12.21 8.96
N ASP A 17 14.88 -12.25 10.29
CA ASP A 17 14.42 -13.39 11.07
C ASP A 17 12.89 -13.35 11.33
N ASP A 18 12.22 -12.26 10.97
CA ASP A 18 10.78 -12.13 11.12
C ASP A 18 10.08 -13.17 10.23
N PRO A 19 9.23 -14.05 10.80
CA PRO A 19 8.53 -15.07 10.02
C PRO A 19 7.68 -14.53 8.88
N TYR A 20 7.08 -13.35 9.09
CA TYR A 20 6.26 -12.72 8.05
C TYR A 20 7.12 -12.18 6.91
N VAL A 21 8.32 -11.66 7.20
CA VAL A 21 9.26 -11.24 6.17
C VAL A 21 9.70 -12.43 5.34
N GLN A 22 10.06 -13.53 6.01
CA GLN A 22 10.45 -14.77 5.33
C GLN A 22 9.33 -15.30 4.45
N ARG A 23 8.12 -15.30 4.97
CA ARG A 23 6.94 -15.74 4.23
C ARG A 23 6.68 -14.85 3.02
N ALA A 24 6.79 -13.52 3.19
CA ALA A 24 6.58 -12.57 2.11
C ALA A 24 7.57 -12.80 0.97
N LEU A 25 8.84 -12.99 1.30
CA LEU A 25 9.88 -13.28 0.30
C LEU A 25 9.57 -14.58 -0.44
N LYS A 26 9.18 -15.60 0.28
CA LYS A 26 8.85 -16.91 -0.29
C LYS A 26 7.62 -16.85 -1.20
N GLU A 27 6.61 -16.08 -0.82
CA GLU A 27 5.37 -15.96 -1.58
C GLU A 27 5.42 -14.88 -2.66
N GLY A 28 6.55 -14.15 -2.76
CA GLY A 28 6.75 -13.14 -3.80
C GLY A 28 6.12 -11.79 -3.50
N TYR A 29 5.87 -11.48 -2.23
CA TYR A 29 5.39 -10.17 -1.84
C TYR A 29 6.55 -9.23 -1.50
N ARG A 30 6.37 -7.96 -1.78
CA ARG A 30 7.39 -6.93 -1.54
C ARG A 30 7.54 -6.55 -0.08
N SER A 31 6.53 -6.83 0.74
CA SER A 31 6.54 -6.44 2.14
C SER A 31 5.61 -7.35 2.93
N ARG A 32 5.94 -7.54 4.21
CA ARG A 32 5.07 -8.30 5.12
C ARG A 32 3.74 -7.60 5.37
N ALA A 33 3.66 -6.31 5.07
CA ALA A 33 2.42 -5.54 5.20
C ALA A 33 1.28 -6.13 4.38
N CYS A 34 1.59 -6.90 3.33
CA CYS A 34 0.58 -7.57 2.52
C CYS A 34 -0.37 -8.44 3.34
N TYR A 35 0.14 -9.08 4.41
CA TYR A 35 -0.68 -9.98 5.22
C TYR A 35 -1.75 -9.26 6.01
N LYS A 36 -1.49 -8.01 6.41
CA LYS A 36 -2.52 -7.20 7.06
C LYS A 36 -3.71 -6.98 6.15
N LEU A 37 -3.45 -6.67 4.90
CA LEU A 37 -4.52 -6.47 3.92
C LEU A 37 -5.25 -7.78 3.61
N ILE A 38 -4.50 -8.88 3.48
CA ILE A 38 -5.10 -10.20 3.25
C ILE A 38 -6.05 -10.55 4.40
N GLU A 39 -5.62 -10.35 5.65
CA GLU A 39 -6.45 -10.61 6.83
C GLU A 39 -7.71 -9.73 6.85
N LEU A 40 -7.53 -8.43 6.58
CA LEU A 40 -8.65 -7.50 6.53
C LEU A 40 -9.65 -7.92 5.46
N ASN A 41 -9.15 -8.34 4.31
CA ASN A 41 -10.02 -8.75 3.21
C ASN A 41 -10.75 -10.06 3.51
N GLU A 42 -10.08 -11.00 4.14
CA GLU A 42 -10.72 -12.26 4.55
C GLU A 42 -11.85 -12.01 5.53
N ARG A 43 -11.66 -11.08 6.45
CA ARG A 43 -12.66 -10.74 7.45
C ARG A 43 -13.82 -9.93 6.88
N ASP A 44 -13.49 -8.88 6.13
CA ASP A 44 -14.47 -7.85 5.75
C ASP A 44 -14.83 -7.84 4.25
N ARG A 45 -14.15 -8.64 3.45
CA ARG A 45 -14.37 -8.77 2.00
C ARG A 45 -14.41 -7.42 1.28
N LEU A 46 -13.37 -6.61 1.53
CA LEU A 46 -13.26 -5.26 1.01
C LEU A 46 -12.96 -5.22 -0.48
N LEU A 47 -12.18 -6.17 -0.96
CA LEU A 47 -11.70 -6.23 -2.34
C LEU A 47 -12.46 -7.32 -3.12
N ARG A 48 -12.86 -6.97 -4.32
CA ARG A 48 -13.56 -7.87 -5.24
C ARG A 48 -13.07 -7.71 -6.65
N SER A 49 -13.27 -8.73 -7.45
CA SER A 49 -12.93 -8.69 -8.87
C SER A 49 -13.63 -7.52 -9.57
N GLY A 50 -12.89 -6.82 -10.40
CA GLY A 50 -13.42 -5.72 -11.20
C GLY A 50 -13.41 -4.35 -10.54
N MET A 51 -13.06 -4.26 -9.26
CA MET A 51 -13.02 -2.99 -8.54
C MET A 51 -11.90 -2.08 -9.03
N THR A 52 -12.10 -0.78 -8.87
CA THR A 52 -11.05 0.23 -9.01
C THR A 52 -10.61 0.65 -7.61
N VAL A 53 -9.33 0.42 -7.31
CA VAL A 53 -8.74 0.61 -5.98
C VAL A 53 -7.59 1.61 -6.06
N VAL A 54 -7.52 2.52 -5.12
CA VAL A 54 -6.42 3.48 -4.98
C VAL A 54 -5.65 3.16 -3.71
N ASP A 55 -4.33 3.03 -3.84
CA ASP A 55 -3.41 2.75 -2.73
C ASP A 55 -2.55 3.99 -2.47
N LEU A 56 -2.80 4.67 -1.37
CA LEU A 56 -2.07 5.88 -0.98
C LEU A 56 -0.92 5.50 -0.05
N GLY A 57 0.30 5.92 -0.40
CA GLY A 57 1.49 5.53 0.34
C GLY A 57 1.89 4.09 0.04
N SER A 58 1.96 3.75 -1.22
CA SER A 58 2.00 2.37 -1.68
C SER A 58 3.36 1.67 -1.59
N ALA A 59 4.47 2.41 -1.62
CA ALA A 59 5.80 1.77 -1.64
C ALA A 59 6.05 0.93 -0.38
N PRO A 60 6.67 -0.23 -0.49
CA PRO A 60 7.26 -0.84 -1.68
C PRO A 60 6.27 -1.58 -2.59
N GLY A 61 5.00 -1.71 -2.23
CA GLY A 61 3.97 -2.22 -3.10
C GLY A 61 3.24 -3.47 -2.63
N GLY A 62 3.41 -3.88 -1.38
CA GLY A 62 2.78 -5.09 -0.87
C GLY A 62 1.25 -5.07 -0.95
N TRP A 63 0.64 -3.96 -0.56
CA TRP A 63 -0.81 -3.80 -0.64
C TRP A 63 -1.30 -3.73 -2.07
N SER A 64 -0.57 -3.01 -2.93
CA SER A 64 -0.91 -2.95 -4.36
C SER A 64 -0.85 -4.32 -5.02
N GLN A 65 0.12 -5.16 -4.62
CA GLN A 65 0.20 -6.53 -5.13
C GLN A 65 -1.05 -7.34 -4.77
N VAL A 66 -1.47 -7.28 -3.51
CA VAL A 66 -2.68 -7.99 -3.06
C VAL A 66 -3.90 -7.49 -3.82
N ALA A 67 -4.06 -6.17 -3.88
CA ALA A 67 -5.21 -5.57 -4.54
C ALA A 67 -5.29 -5.96 -6.02
N SER A 68 -4.18 -5.84 -6.74
CA SER A 68 -4.15 -6.13 -8.18
C SER A 68 -4.49 -7.60 -8.48
N ARG A 69 -4.04 -8.50 -7.62
CA ARG A 69 -4.36 -9.93 -7.78
C ARG A 69 -5.85 -10.21 -7.60
N ILE A 70 -6.48 -9.51 -6.66
CA ILE A 70 -7.90 -9.73 -6.35
C ILE A 70 -8.80 -9.06 -7.40
N VAL A 71 -8.53 -7.80 -7.73
CA VAL A 71 -9.38 -7.08 -8.69
C VAL A 71 -9.23 -7.60 -10.12
N GLY A 72 -8.06 -8.16 -10.43
CA GLY A 72 -7.80 -8.81 -11.72
C GLY A 72 -7.79 -7.86 -12.91
N HIS A 73 -7.84 -8.45 -14.09
CA HIS A 73 -7.73 -7.69 -15.34
C HIS A 73 -8.92 -6.77 -15.63
N LYS A 74 -10.07 -7.07 -15.04
CA LYS A 74 -11.26 -6.23 -15.19
C LYS A 74 -11.27 -5.07 -14.22
N GLY A 75 -10.42 -5.12 -13.20
CA GLY A 75 -10.28 -4.06 -12.23
C GLY A 75 -9.08 -3.17 -12.53
N ARG A 76 -8.89 -2.18 -11.68
CA ARG A 76 -7.73 -1.30 -11.74
C ARG A 76 -7.15 -1.10 -10.35
N THR A 77 -5.83 -1.09 -10.26
CA THR A 77 -5.12 -0.69 -9.05
C THR A 77 -4.23 0.49 -9.39
N ILE A 78 -4.48 1.61 -8.72
CA ILE A 78 -3.74 2.85 -8.92
C ILE A 78 -3.02 3.16 -7.62
N ALA A 79 -1.70 3.29 -7.67
CA ALA A 79 -0.85 3.48 -6.51
C ALA A 79 -0.13 4.80 -6.58
N THR A 80 0.11 5.42 -5.42
CA THR A 80 0.91 6.64 -5.33
C THR A 80 1.75 6.63 -4.07
N ASP A 81 2.96 7.20 -4.16
CA ASP A 81 3.86 7.37 -3.03
C ASP A 81 4.87 8.46 -3.36
N ILE A 82 5.37 9.12 -2.33
CA ILE A 82 6.48 10.06 -2.45
C ILE A 82 7.73 9.30 -2.90
N LEU A 83 7.91 8.09 -2.37
CA LEU A 83 9.03 7.23 -2.71
C LEU A 83 8.81 6.56 -4.06
N ALA A 84 9.89 6.35 -4.78
CA ALA A 84 9.85 5.55 -5.99
C ALA A 84 9.48 4.10 -5.65
N MET A 85 8.78 3.46 -6.56
CA MET A 85 8.37 2.07 -6.41
C MET A 85 8.69 1.33 -7.68
N ASP A 86 9.29 0.15 -7.57
CA ASP A 86 9.53 -0.69 -8.74
C ASP A 86 8.20 -1.04 -9.40
N THR A 87 8.22 -1.08 -10.72
CA THR A 87 7.02 -1.36 -11.51
C THR A 87 6.38 -2.68 -11.12
N LEU A 88 5.08 -2.63 -10.91
CA LEU A 88 4.25 -3.82 -10.74
C LEU A 88 3.37 -3.99 -11.95
N GLU A 89 3.31 -5.20 -12.46
CA GLU A 89 2.36 -5.54 -13.52
C GLU A 89 0.94 -5.29 -13.01
N ASP A 90 0.11 -4.71 -13.86
CA ASP A 90 -1.29 -4.40 -13.57
C ASP A 90 -1.50 -3.34 -12.47
N VAL A 91 -0.47 -2.59 -12.10
CA VAL A 91 -0.59 -1.45 -11.19
C VAL A 91 -0.10 -0.18 -11.89
N GLU A 92 -0.95 0.85 -11.90
CA GLU A 92 -0.61 2.18 -12.41
C GLU A 92 -0.02 2.98 -11.24
N PHE A 93 1.20 3.49 -11.39
CA PHE A 93 1.89 4.18 -10.32
C PHE A 93 2.16 5.64 -10.65
N ILE A 94 1.84 6.52 -9.70
CA ILE A 94 2.14 7.95 -9.77
C ILE A 94 3.05 8.30 -8.59
N GLN A 95 4.28 8.72 -8.88
CA GLN A 95 5.19 9.16 -7.83
C GLN A 95 4.93 10.61 -7.48
N GLY A 96 4.78 10.88 -6.20
CA GLY A 96 4.61 12.23 -5.68
C GLY A 96 3.83 12.24 -4.38
N ASP A 97 3.72 13.44 -3.82
CA ASP A 97 2.92 13.67 -2.61
C ASP A 97 1.49 14.01 -3.04
N PHE A 98 0.55 13.13 -2.77
CA PHE A 98 -0.84 13.32 -3.17
C PHE A 98 -1.52 14.50 -2.44
N THR A 99 -0.91 15.02 -1.37
CA THR A 99 -1.41 16.22 -0.71
C THR A 99 -1.06 17.49 -1.50
N GLU A 100 -0.12 17.41 -2.43
CA GLU A 100 0.17 18.50 -3.36
C GLU A 100 -0.85 18.51 -4.49
N ASP A 101 -1.34 19.69 -4.81
CA ASP A 101 -2.43 19.85 -5.77
C ASP A 101 -2.10 19.26 -7.16
N SER A 102 -0.88 19.46 -7.63
CA SER A 102 -0.47 18.95 -8.94
C SER A 102 -0.50 17.42 -9.00
N VAL A 103 -0.04 16.76 -7.94
CA VAL A 103 -0.03 15.30 -7.86
C VAL A 103 -1.44 14.78 -7.71
N PHE A 104 -2.26 15.44 -6.91
CA PHE A 104 -3.66 15.10 -6.74
C PHE A 104 -4.41 15.18 -8.08
N GLN A 105 -4.15 16.22 -8.87
CA GLN A 105 -4.75 16.36 -10.21
C GLN A 105 -4.28 15.26 -11.15
N ASP A 106 -3.01 14.88 -11.09
CA ASP A 106 -2.49 13.75 -11.87
C ASP A 106 -3.21 12.46 -11.51
N LEU A 107 -3.44 12.25 -10.22
CA LEU A 107 -4.16 11.08 -9.73
C LEU A 107 -5.60 11.07 -10.25
N LEU A 108 -6.30 12.19 -10.17
CA LEU A 108 -7.66 12.32 -10.68
C LEU A 108 -7.73 12.08 -12.19
N THR A 109 -6.76 12.59 -12.93
CA THR A 109 -6.66 12.38 -14.37
C THR A 109 -6.45 10.92 -14.70
N CYS A 110 -5.59 10.25 -13.94
CA CYS A 110 -5.33 8.81 -14.11
C CYS A 110 -6.60 7.99 -13.86
N ILE A 111 -7.33 8.31 -12.80
CA ILE A 111 -8.60 7.64 -12.49
C ILE A 111 -9.61 7.84 -13.60
N GLY A 112 -9.69 9.06 -14.12
CA GLY A 112 -10.65 9.39 -15.20
C GLY A 112 -12.09 9.41 -14.69
N ASP A 113 -12.99 8.97 -15.53
CA ASP A 113 -14.43 8.99 -15.24
C ASP A 113 -14.93 7.76 -14.48
N GLN A 114 -14.06 6.80 -14.24
CA GLN A 114 -14.46 5.60 -13.53
C GLN A 114 -14.62 5.87 -12.04
N PRO A 115 -15.67 5.32 -11.41
CA PRO A 115 -15.80 5.44 -9.96
C PRO A 115 -14.70 4.64 -9.27
N VAL A 116 -14.20 5.18 -8.17
CA VAL A 116 -13.26 4.47 -7.30
C VAL A 116 -14.09 3.74 -6.25
N ASP A 117 -13.86 2.43 -6.14
CA ASP A 117 -14.61 1.59 -5.22
C ASP A 117 -14.01 1.57 -3.81
N LEU A 118 -12.69 1.68 -3.73
CA LEU A 118 -11.98 1.63 -2.45
C LEU A 118 -10.72 2.48 -2.51
N VAL A 119 -10.54 3.31 -1.50
CA VAL A 119 -9.26 3.98 -1.23
C VAL A 119 -8.67 3.37 0.01
N MET A 120 -7.43 2.94 -0.06
CA MET A 120 -6.74 2.29 1.06
C MET A 120 -5.39 2.94 1.31
N SER A 121 -4.90 2.80 2.53
CA SER A 121 -3.59 3.30 2.91
C SER A 121 -3.02 2.46 4.04
N ASP A 122 -1.74 2.10 3.91
CA ASP A 122 -0.96 1.46 4.96
C ASP A 122 -0.07 2.46 5.70
N MET A 123 -0.26 3.75 5.45
CA MET A 123 0.52 4.78 6.11
C MET A 123 0.16 4.86 7.60
N ALA A 124 1.15 5.28 8.41
CA ALA A 124 0.91 5.49 9.82
C ALA A 124 -0.22 6.50 10.02
N PRO A 125 -1.09 6.33 11.05
CA PRO A 125 -2.28 7.17 11.23
C PRO A 125 -2.00 8.57 11.74
N ASN A 126 -0.78 9.06 11.61
CA ASN A 126 -0.36 10.37 12.08
C ASN A 126 -0.44 11.43 10.99
N PHE A 127 -1.53 11.48 10.29
CA PHE A 127 -1.76 12.61 9.41
C PHE A 127 -2.02 13.84 10.24
N SER A 128 -1.27 14.90 9.99
CA SER A 128 -1.52 16.15 10.66
C SER A 128 -2.95 16.62 10.33
N GLY A 129 -3.70 16.97 11.37
CA GLY A 129 -5.06 17.43 11.24
C GLY A 129 -6.13 16.34 11.26
N LEU A 130 -5.76 15.09 11.23
CA LEU A 130 -6.72 14.02 11.39
C LEU A 130 -6.79 13.59 12.85
N PRO A 131 -8.00 13.34 13.39
CA PRO A 131 -8.09 12.79 14.73
C PRO A 131 -7.37 11.45 14.77
N ALA A 132 -6.77 11.16 15.91
CA ALA A 132 -6.15 9.88 16.13
C ALA A 132 -7.25 8.82 16.06
N VAL A 133 -7.38 8.24 14.91
CA VAL A 133 -8.28 7.13 14.73
C VAL A 133 -7.50 5.91 15.16
N ASP A 134 -8.07 5.09 16.00
CA ASP A 134 -7.47 3.84 16.43
C ASP A 134 -7.39 2.84 15.29
N GLN A 135 -7.08 3.33 14.15
CA GLN A 135 -6.96 2.52 12.95
C GLN A 135 -5.50 2.49 12.57
N PRO A 136 -4.84 1.36 12.66
CA PRO A 136 -3.49 1.26 12.13
C PRO A 136 -3.46 1.53 10.63
N ARG A 137 -4.59 1.42 9.98
CA ARG A 137 -4.73 1.62 8.54
C ARG A 137 -6.03 2.31 8.26
N ALA A 138 -6.01 3.24 7.35
CA ALA A 138 -7.22 3.91 6.91
C ALA A 138 -7.73 3.26 5.64
N MET A 139 -9.00 2.90 5.65
CA MET A 139 -9.67 2.34 4.48
C MET A 139 -11.00 3.05 4.30
N TYR A 140 -11.28 3.48 3.08
CA TYR A 140 -12.48 4.21 2.77
C TYR A 140 -13.18 3.60 1.56
N LEU A 141 -14.48 3.41 1.67
CA LEU A 141 -15.34 3.11 0.53
C LEU A 141 -15.76 4.42 -0.12
N VAL A 142 -15.70 4.45 -1.41
CA VAL A 142 -16.04 5.65 -2.18
C VAL A 142 -17.38 5.47 -2.89
#